data_63677a1f25fefcf94b95d5553ad835c6
#
_entry.id   63677a1f25fefcf94b95d5553ad835c6
#
_cell.length_a   1.000
_cell.length_b   1.000
_cell.length_c   1.000
_cell.angle_alpha   90.00
_cell.angle_beta   90.00
_cell.angle_gamma   90.00
#
_symmetry.space_group_name_H-M   'P 1'
#
loop_
_entity.id
_entity.type
_entity.pdbx_description
1 polymer ?
#
loop_
_entity_poly.entity_id
_entity_poly.type
_entity_poly.pdbx_seq_one_letter_code
_entity_poly.pdbx_strand_id
1 'polypeptide(L)'
;MFKYSFLWVIIFVNISFVNAQQIQIKSLEVYSSDDRLALPVITPKNKLIIEFDVKSEFEPSLNIVFRFCDKGWTPTQNIFLLNQNRNSFFLFNFDRLPVTVEEADYHFKGSFPDKDGFIELPFSGKWKFYITDSQDTSLVYVEGRFFVVDNNVSLHPALKRDELEGKTFWPVELAKVFNIKTDFLLPEDFYPTYVDRLEIIQNRNIYYPFVIERNANTLVRQFKWDADRKFTYIARDIQAGKEYRKVDIRNFNFFADKNVKAQRNGLEFSRFFLNAGNDLNGNKIYMDFKEPYATYLNVTFSIRPPEEIKSDIFLVGAFNSFQLLPEYKLNNDNGIFSITIPLKRGIYDYQYVVADESNSEIINADWLILEGNTWNNKKVYDIFLYYDEPNFGGYERIIGYTRLPRVER
;
A
#
# COMPACT_ATOMS: atom_id res chain seq x y z
N MET A 1 -69.91 -27.08 37.67
CA MET A 1 -68.58 -26.58 38.12
C MET A 1 -67.54 -27.27 37.28
N PHE A 2 -67.17 -26.67 36.11
CA PHE A 2 -66.18 -27.24 35.16
C PHE A 2 -64.83 -26.55 35.39
N LYS A 3 -63.81 -27.31 35.75
CA LYS A 3 -62.45 -26.87 35.86
C LYS A 3 -61.77 -27.04 34.49
N TYR A 4 -61.43 -25.95 33.83
CA TYR A 4 -60.56 -25.98 32.66
C TYR A 4 -59.11 -25.99 33.13
N SER A 5 -58.37 -27.05 32.80
CA SER A 5 -56.91 -27.17 33.00
C SER A 5 -56.19 -26.66 31.76
N PHE A 6 -55.51 -25.55 31.87
CA PHE A 6 -54.72 -24.95 30.78
C PHE A 6 -53.35 -25.63 30.77
N LEU A 7 -53.07 -26.38 29.70
CA LEU A 7 -51.77 -27.04 29.47
C LEU A 7 -50.87 -26.04 28.74
N TRP A 8 -49.85 -25.53 29.43
CA TRP A 8 -48.77 -24.71 28.79
C TRP A 8 -47.78 -25.63 28.09
N VAL A 9 -47.75 -25.59 26.76
CA VAL A 9 -46.71 -26.24 25.96
C VAL A 9 -45.58 -25.25 25.83
N ILE A 10 -44.47 -25.51 26.53
CA ILE A 10 -43.21 -24.75 26.39
C ILE A 10 -42.46 -25.31 25.17
N ILE A 11 -42.47 -24.57 24.05
CA ILE A 11 -41.67 -24.88 22.88
C ILE A 11 -40.25 -24.36 23.16
N PHE A 12 -39.31 -25.28 23.43
CA PHE A 12 -37.90 -24.97 23.43
C PHE A 12 -37.44 -24.77 21.99
N VAL A 13 -37.28 -23.50 21.58
CA VAL A 13 -36.57 -23.14 20.33
C VAL A 13 -35.07 -23.28 20.63
N ASN A 14 -34.48 -24.37 20.15
CA ASN A 14 -33.02 -24.49 20.11
C ASN A 14 -32.48 -23.48 19.08
N ILE A 15 -32.05 -22.31 19.54
CA ILE A 15 -31.27 -21.36 18.74
C ILE A 15 -29.87 -21.96 18.66
N SER A 16 -29.61 -22.73 17.62
CA SER A 16 -28.23 -23.08 17.23
C SER A 16 -27.53 -21.78 16.84
N PHE A 17 -26.64 -21.29 17.68
CA PHE A 17 -25.68 -20.27 17.26
C PHE A 17 -24.82 -20.95 16.19
N VAL A 18 -25.10 -20.66 14.94
CA VAL A 18 -24.14 -20.91 13.86
C VAL A 18 -22.96 -20.02 14.18
N ASN A 19 -21.89 -20.60 14.70
CA ASN A 19 -20.60 -19.91 14.79
C ASN A 19 -20.24 -19.53 13.34
N ALA A 20 -20.40 -18.26 13.01
CA ALA A 20 -19.92 -17.75 11.72
C ALA A 20 -18.42 -18.08 11.65
N GLN A 21 -18.03 -18.82 10.65
CA GLN A 21 -16.64 -19.20 10.40
C GLN A 21 -15.80 -17.93 10.36
N GLN A 22 -14.86 -17.78 11.29
CA GLN A 22 -14.02 -16.60 11.36
C GLN A 22 -12.91 -16.72 10.33
N ILE A 23 -13.17 -16.24 9.11
CA ILE A 23 -12.17 -16.16 8.05
C ILE A 23 -11.27 -14.92 8.30
N GLN A 24 -9.96 -15.11 8.25
CA GLN A 24 -8.98 -14.03 8.31
C GLN A 24 -8.03 -14.12 7.13
N ILE A 25 -7.98 -13.06 6.32
CA ILE A 25 -7.00 -12.94 5.25
C ILE A 25 -5.71 -12.36 5.83
N LYS A 26 -4.60 -13.02 5.54
CA LYS A 26 -3.27 -12.66 6.07
C LYS A 26 -2.25 -12.53 4.95
N SER A 27 -1.24 -11.71 5.18
CA SER A 27 -0.06 -11.58 4.30
C SER A 27 -0.39 -11.28 2.84
N LEU A 28 -1.40 -10.44 2.60
CA LEU A 28 -1.75 -10.01 1.25
C LEU A 28 -0.55 -9.37 0.55
N GLU A 29 -0.24 -9.89 -0.65
CA GLU A 29 0.68 -9.31 -1.60
C GLU A 29 -0.02 -9.02 -2.92
N VAL A 30 0.30 -7.86 -3.49
CA VAL A 30 -0.22 -7.40 -4.77
C VAL A 30 0.97 -6.88 -5.56
N TYR A 31 1.23 -7.48 -6.72
CA TYR A 31 2.39 -7.13 -7.55
C TYR A 31 2.18 -7.46 -9.02
N SER A 32 3.00 -6.87 -9.87
CA SER A 32 3.06 -7.20 -11.28
C SER A 32 3.86 -8.48 -11.51
N SER A 33 3.47 -9.29 -12.50
CA SER A 33 4.21 -10.50 -12.86
C SER A 33 5.67 -10.27 -13.25
N ASP A 34 6.02 -9.04 -13.64
CA ASP A 34 7.37 -8.67 -14.09
C ASP A 34 8.30 -8.32 -12.93
N ASP A 35 7.76 -7.66 -11.89
CA ASP A 35 8.56 -7.17 -10.77
C ASP A 35 7.74 -7.19 -9.46
N ARG A 36 8.01 -8.18 -8.60
CA ARG A 36 7.35 -8.33 -7.29
C ARG A 36 7.62 -7.15 -6.35
N LEU A 37 8.77 -6.51 -6.49
CA LEU A 37 9.17 -5.42 -5.60
C LEU A 37 8.68 -4.05 -6.08
N ALA A 38 8.14 -3.95 -7.29
CA ALA A 38 7.60 -2.73 -7.83
C ALA A 38 6.19 -2.41 -7.32
N LEU A 39 5.77 -1.16 -7.50
CA LEU A 39 4.36 -0.77 -7.39
C LEU A 39 3.53 -1.64 -8.37
N PRO A 40 2.34 -2.15 -7.99
CA PRO A 40 1.52 -2.98 -8.85
C PRO A 40 0.92 -2.17 -10.02
N VAL A 41 1.66 -2.08 -11.10
CA VAL A 41 1.26 -1.43 -12.35
C VAL A 41 1.11 -2.48 -13.43
N ILE A 42 -0.07 -2.55 -14.01
CA ILE A 42 -0.44 -3.51 -15.04
C ILE A 42 -0.49 -2.82 -16.40
N THR A 43 0.16 -3.45 -17.36
CA THR A 43 0.18 -3.05 -18.75
C THR A 43 -0.35 -4.22 -19.61
N PRO A 44 -0.60 -4.07 -20.90
CA PRO A 44 -0.98 -5.19 -21.76
C PRO A 44 0.04 -6.34 -21.82
N LYS A 45 1.27 -6.15 -21.32
CA LYS A 45 2.37 -7.12 -21.38
C LYS A 45 2.53 -7.98 -20.12
N ASN A 46 1.94 -7.56 -19.00
CA ASN A 46 2.08 -8.25 -17.72
C ASN A 46 0.73 -8.50 -17.05
N LYS A 47 0.75 -9.20 -15.93
CA LYS A 47 -0.44 -9.57 -15.16
C LYS A 47 -0.33 -9.12 -13.71
N LEU A 48 -1.46 -8.87 -13.08
CA LEU A 48 -1.58 -8.68 -11.65
C LEU A 48 -1.48 -10.04 -10.95
N ILE A 49 -0.61 -10.15 -9.97
CA ILE A 49 -0.56 -11.30 -9.07
C ILE A 49 -1.16 -10.87 -7.73
N ILE A 50 -2.12 -11.66 -7.25
CA ILE A 50 -2.70 -11.53 -5.91
C ILE A 50 -2.37 -12.82 -5.17
N GLU A 51 -1.68 -12.68 -4.03
CA GLU A 51 -1.21 -13.79 -3.22
C GLU A 51 -1.51 -13.50 -1.75
N PHE A 52 -2.12 -14.47 -1.04
CA PHE A 52 -2.45 -14.30 0.38
C PHE A 52 -2.63 -15.65 1.08
N ASP A 53 -2.51 -15.61 2.40
CA ASP A 53 -2.85 -16.73 3.27
C ASP A 53 -4.24 -16.53 3.89
N VAL A 54 -4.88 -17.63 4.25
CA VAL A 54 -6.16 -17.64 4.95
C VAL A 54 -6.07 -18.46 6.23
N LYS A 55 -6.52 -17.88 7.34
CA LYS A 55 -6.81 -18.60 8.57
C LYS A 55 -8.28 -18.99 8.55
N SER A 56 -8.57 -20.29 8.53
CA SER A 56 -9.93 -20.84 8.49
C SER A 56 -9.91 -22.33 8.81
N GLU A 57 -10.86 -22.80 9.58
CA GLU A 57 -10.98 -24.22 9.94
C GLU A 57 -11.26 -25.12 8.72
N PHE A 58 -12.06 -24.62 7.78
CA PHE A 58 -12.42 -25.29 6.52
C PHE A 58 -11.93 -24.48 5.33
N GLU A 59 -11.91 -25.12 4.16
CA GLU A 59 -11.57 -24.43 2.92
C GLU A 59 -12.50 -23.25 2.69
N PRO A 60 -11.95 -22.01 2.59
CA PRO A 60 -12.76 -20.81 2.56
C PRO A 60 -13.49 -20.66 1.21
N SER A 61 -14.71 -20.16 1.25
CA SER A 61 -15.49 -19.80 0.07
C SER A 61 -15.45 -18.29 -0.11
N LEU A 62 -14.68 -17.82 -1.09
CA LEU A 62 -14.38 -16.40 -1.28
C LEU A 62 -14.73 -15.93 -2.70
N ASN A 63 -14.81 -14.60 -2.87
CA ASN A 63 -14.79 -13.93 -4.15
C ASN A 63 -13.69 -12.87 -4.17
N ILE A 64 -13.09 -12.59 -5.35
CA ILE A 64 -12.33 -11.38 -5.61
C ILE A 64 -13.13 -10.52 -6.57
N VAL A 65 -13.55 -9.34 -6.14
CA VAL A 65 -14.35 -8.40 -6.93
C VAL A 65 -13.50 -7.20 -7.32
N PHE A 66 -13.35 -6.95 -8.61
CA PHE A 66 -12.57 -5.82 -9.14
C PHE A 66 -13.47 -4.62 -9.42
N ARG A 67 -13.00 -3.41 -9.08
CA ARG A 67 -13.70 -2.14 -9.29
C ARG A 67 -12.76 -1.07 -9.83
N PHE A 68 -13.17 -0.42 -10.91
CA PHE A 68 -12.54 0.82 -11.37
C PHE A 68 -12.81 1.94 -10.36
N CYS A 69 -11.84 2.81 -10.12
CA CYS A 69 -11.91 3.89 -9.13
C CYS A 69 -11.62 5.25 -9.76
N ASP A 70 -12.18 6.28 -9.13
CA ASP A 70 -11.84 7.68 -9.40
C ASP A 70 -10.48 8.08 -8.81
N LYS A 71 -10.11 9.36 -8.93
CA LYS A 71 -8.86 9.93 -8.40
C LYS A 71 -8.67 9.74 -6.90
N GLY A 72 -9.75 9.70 -6.13
CA GLY A 72 -9.79 9.50 -4.70
C GLY A 72 -9.78 8.04 -4.26
N TRP A 73 -9.62 7.09 -5.20
CA TRP A 73 -9.77 5.66 -4.95
C TRP A 73 -11.19 5.24 -4.52
N THR A 74 -12.21 6.05 -4.86
CA THR A 74 -13.61 5.69 -4.67
C THR A 74 -14.08 4.84 -5.85
N PRO A 75 -14.69 3.67 -5.62
CA PRO A 75 -15.26 2.87 -6.70
C PRO A 75 -16.28 3.65 -7.50
N THR A 76 -16.14 3.64 -8.81
CA THR A 76 -17.04 4.36 -9.71
C THR A 76 -18.46 3.81 -9.69
N GLN A 77 -19.43 4.71 -9.83
CA GLN A 77 -20.85 4.36 -10.08
C GLN A 77 -21.19 4.40 -11.57
N ASN A 78 -20.24 4.76 -12.43
CA ASN A 78 -20.45 4.82 -13.87
C ASN A 78 -20.66 3.42 -14.44
N ILE A 79 -21.85 3.15 -14.97
CA ILE A 79 -22.27 1.83 -15.46
C ILE A 79 -21.39 1.28 -16.58
N PHE A 80 -20.78 2.14 -17.40
CA PHE A 80 -19.87 1.74 -18.47
C PHE A 80 -18.55 1.18 -17.96
N LEU A 81 -18.15 1.57 -16.74
CA LEU A 81 -16.88 1.17 -16.13
C LEU A 81 -17.01 0.00 -15.14
N LEU A 82 -18.24 -0.41 -14.82
CA LEU A 82 -18.49 -1.49 -13.86
C LEU A 82 -18.00 -2.85 -14.36
N ASN A 83 -17.88 -3.02 -15.68
CA ASN A 83 -17.47 -4.27 -16.33
C ASN A 83 -18.23 -5.50 -15.78
N GLN A 84 -19.56 -5.37 -15.68
CA GLN A 84 -20.45 -6.41 -15.13
C GLN A 84 -20.22 -7.73 -15.88
N ASN A 85 -20.24 -8.86 -15.14
CA ASN A 85 -19.97 -10.22 -15.58
C ASN A 85 -18.50 -10.59 -15.86
N ARG A 86 -17.56 -9.62 -15.83
CA ARG A 86 -16.11 -9.88 -16.02
C ARG A 86 -15.26 -9.15 -14.97
N ASN A 87 -15.79 -9.05 -13.76
CA ASN A 87 -15.17 -8.34 -12.66
C ASN A 87 -15.16 -9.11 -11.34
N SER A 88 -15.58 -10.38 -11.35
CA SER A 88 -15.63 -11.23 -10.16
C SER A 88 -15.00 -12.59 -10.43
N PHE A 89 -14.09 -13.01 -9.56
CA PHE A 89 -13.40 -14.29 -9.60
C PHE A 89 -13.76 -15.12 -8.37
N PHE A 90 -14.16 -16.35 -8.58
CA PHE A 90 -14.63 -17.28 -7.54
C PHE A 90 -14.06 -18.69 -7.64
N LEU A 91 -13.24 -18.98 -8.65
CA LEU A 91 -12.61 -20.28 -8.84
C LEU A 91 -11.25 -20.32 -8.13
N PHE A 92 -11.27 -20.38 -6.82
CA PHE A 92 -10.05 -20.51 -6.03
C PHE A 92 -9.52 -21.95 -6.09
N ASN A 93 -8.20 -22.05 -6.22
CA ASN A 93 -7.47 -23.27 -5.96
C ASN A 93 -6.54 -22.98 -4.78
N PHE A 94 -6.94 -23.43 -3.60
CA PHE A 94 -6.16 -23.22 -2.39
C PHE A 94 -5.16 -24.34 -2.18
N ASP A 95 -3.91 -23.98 -1.92
CA ASP A 95 -2.94 -24.90 -1.36
C ASP A 95 -3.14 -24.98 0.15
N ARG A 96 -3.32 -26.21 0.68
CA ARG A 96 -3.39 -26.40 2.13
C ARG A 96 -1.99 -26.26 2.71
N LEU A 97 -1.83 -25.36 3.66
CA LEU A 97 -0.56 -25.15 4.34
C LEU A 97 -0.26 -26.28 5.33
N PRO A 98 1.03 -26.66 5.50
CA PRO A 98 1.41 -27.64 6.51
C PRO A 98 1.16 -27.10 7.93
N VAL A 99 0.93 -28.00 8.87
CA VAL A 99 0.66 -27.65 10.29
C VAL A 99 1.81 -26.88 10.98
N THR A 100 2.99 -26.88 10.39
CA THR A 100 4.13 -26.08 10.84
C THR A 100 3.97 -24.59 10.57
N VAL A 101 3.04 -24.21 9.67
CA VAL A 101 2.66 -22.81 9.46
C VAL A 101 1.55 -22.48 10.46
N GLU A 102 1.96 -21.97 11.61
CA GLU A 102 0.98 -21.47 12.56
C GLU A 102 0.28 -20.21 12.02
N GLU A 103 -0.95 -19.96 12.44
CA GLU A 103 -1.77 -18.77 12.11
C GLU A 103 -2.29 -18.68 10.65
N ALA A 104 -2.09 -19.72 9.81
CA ALA A 104 -2.70 -19.82 8.49
C ALA A 104 -2.89 -21.30 8.12
N ASP A 105 -3.96 -21.60 7.37
CA ASP A 105 -4.31 -22.98 7.00
C ASP A 105 -4.32 -23.18 5.48
N TYR A 106 -4.54 -22.10 4.71
CA TYR A 106 -4.62 -22.13 3.25
C TYR A 106 -3.80 -21.01 2.64
N HIS A 107 -3.30 -21.25 1.43
CA HIS A 107 -2.58 -20.29 0.60
C HIS A 107 -3.25 -20.17 -0.76
N PHE A 108 -3.36 -18.94 -1.28
CA PHE A 108 -3.85 -18.66 -2.61
C PHE A 108 -2.87 -17.79 -3.38
N LYS A 109 -2.71 -18.12 -4.67
CA LYS A 109 -1.99 -17.31 -5.64
C LYS A 109 -2.73 -17.29 -6.97
N GLY A 110 -3.23 -16.11 -7.35
CA GLY A 110 -3.96 -15.88 -8.60
C GLY A 110 -3.25 -14.90 -9.52
N SER A 111 -3.50 -15.03 -10.82
CA SER A 111 -2.94 -14.16 -11.88
C SER A 111 -4.07 -13.58 -12.72
N PHE A 112 -4.14 -12.23 -12.81
CA PHE A 112 -5.24 -11.51 -13.46
C PHE A 112 -4.75 -10.54 -14.54
N PRO A 113 -5.47 -10.40 -15.68
CA PRO A 113 -6.65 -11.18 -16.06
C PRO A 113 -6.39 -12.69 -16.03
N ASP A 114 -7.40 -13.45 -15.59
CA ASP A 114 -7.34 -14.91 -15.51
C ASP A 114 -7.37 -15.58 -16.91
N LYS A 115 -7.14 -16.88 -16.96
CA LYS A 115 -7.11 -17.62 -18.24
C LYS A 115 -8.50 -17.90 -18.79
N ASP A 116 -9.49 -17.99 -17.90
CA ASP A 116 -10.87 -18.39 -18.23
C ASP A 116 -11.75 -17.18 -18.58
N GLY A 117 -11.22 -15.94 -18.45
CA GLY A 117 -11.88 -14.72 -18.86
C GLY A 117 -12.97 -14.23 -17.88
N PHE A 118 -12.91 -14.63 -16.61
CA PHE A 118 -13.78 -14.07 -15.56
C PHE A 118 -13.43 -12.63 -15.23
N ILE A 119 -12.15 -12.26 -15.42
CA ILE A 119 -11.67 -10.91 -15.13
C ILE A 119 -11.11 -10.27 -16.38
N GLU A 120 -11.65 -9.10 -16.71
CA GLU A 120 -11.09 -8.17 -17.67
C GLU A 120 -10.82 -6.82 -17.02
N LEU A 121 -9.73 -6.16 -17.43
CA LEU A 121 -9.32 -4.85 -16.96
C LEU A 121 -9.22 -3.90 -18.17
N PRO A 122 -10.36 -3.53 -18.79
CA PRO A 122 -10.37 -2.87 -20.09
C PRO A 122 -10.04 -1.37 -20.03
N PHE A 123 -10.04 -0.78 -18.83
CA PHE A 123 -9.85 0.66 -18.65
C PHE A 123 -8.54 0.96 -17.94
N SER A 124 -7.72 1.81 -18.53
CA SER A 124 -6.53 2.37 -17.89
C SER A 124 -6.94 3.36 -16.79
N GLY A 125 -6.37 3.23 -15.60
CA GLY A 125 -6.72 4.04 -14.43
C GLY A 125 -6.40 3.35 -13.11
N LYS A 126 -7.05 3.83 -12.05
CA LYS A 126 -6.97 3.28 -10.69
C LYS A 126 -7.97 2.14 -10.51
N TRP A 127 -7.52 1.05 -9.93
CA TRP A 127 -8.35 -0.12 -9.66
C TRP A 127 -8.20 -0.59 -8.23
N LYS A 128 -9.29 -1.01 -7.63
CA LYS A 128 -9.33 -1.79 -6.40
C LYS A 128 -9.83 -3.20 -6.67
N PHE A 129 -9.40 -4.11 -5.84
CA PHE A 129 -10.10 -5.38 -5.67
C PHE A 129 -10.47 -5.56 -4.20
N TYR A 130 -11.50 -6.36 -3.99
CA TYR A 130 -12.03 -6.72 -2.68
C TYR A 130 -12.07 -8.23 -2.58
N ILE A 131 -11.48 -8.80 -1.53
CA ILE A 131 -11.69 -10.20 -1.17
C ILE A 131 -12.89 -10.23 -0.23
N THR A 132 -13.95 -10.89 -0.65
CA THR A 132 -15.25 -10.91 0.03
C THR A 132 -15.69 -12.33 0.33
N ASP A 133 -16.70 -12.47 1.19
CA ASP A 133 -17.44 -13.72 1.33
C ASP A 133 -18.14 -14.06 0.00
N SER A 134 -18.26 -15.35 -0.31
CA SER A 134 -18.89 -15.81 -1.55
C SER A 134 -20.42 -15.68 -1.54
N GLN A 135 -21.05 -15.74 -0.36
CA GLN A 135 -22.49 -15.65 -0.19
C GLN A 135 -22.95 -14.22 0.06
N ASP A 136 -22.09 -13.42 0.71
CA ASP A 136 -22.34 -12.01 1.01
C ASP A 136 -21.16 -11.14 0.58
N THR A 137 -21.22 -10.61 -0.62
CA THR A 137 -20.18 -9.73 -1.17
C THR A 137 -20.07 -8.36 -0.47
N SER A 138 -20.99 -8.03 0.44
CA SER A 138 -20.88 -6.85 1.31
C SER A 138 -19.89 -7.06 2.46
N LEU A 139 -19.65 -8.33 2.84
CA LEU A 139 -18.64 -8.71 3.83
C LEU A 139 -17.26 -8.73 3.18
N VAL A 140 -16.56 -7.62 3.31
CA VAL A 140 -15.20 -7.44 2.77
C VAL A 140 -14.18 -7.82 3.84
N TYR A 141 -13.31 -8.79 3.54
CA TYR A 141 -12.21 -9.18 4.43
C TYR A 141 -10.97 -8.30 4.26
N VAL A 142 -10.64 -7.94 3.00
CA VAL A 142 -9.50 -7.07 2.68
C VAL A 142 -9.66 -6.43 1.30
N GLU A 143 -9.05 -5.25 1.12
CA GLU A 143 -8.94 -4.59 -0.19
C GLU A 143 -7.48 -4.47 -0.63
N GLY A 144 -7.27 -4.39 -1.95
CA GLY A 144 -5.98 -4.05 -2.54
C GLY A 144 -6.12 -3.03 -3.66
N ARG A 145 -5.02 -2.32 -3.95
CA ARG A 145 -4.94 -1.23 -4.94
C ARG A 145 -3.90 -1.53 -5.99
N PHE A 146 -4.20 -1.20 -7.25
CA PHE A 146 -3.26 -1.32 -8.36
C PHE A 146 -3.61 -0.33 -9.47
N PHE A 147 -2.73 -0.24 -10.45
CA PHE A 147 -2.92 0.62 -11.62
C PHE A 147 -2.95 -0.22 -12.88
N VAL A 148 -3.80 0.17 -13.82
CA VAL A 148 -3.78 -0.30 -15.21
C VAL A 148 -3.36 0.86 -16.09
N VAL A 149 -2.42 0.63 -17.02
CA VAL A 149 -1.81 1.71 -17.82
C VAL A 149 -1.69 1.32 -19.28
N ASP A 150 -2.21 2.19 -20.15
CA ASP A 150 -2.05 2.06 -21.60
C ASP A 150 -0.73 2.63 -22.15
N ASN A 151 -0.14 3.57 -21.45
CA ASN A 151 1.13 4.24 -21.76
C ASN A 151 1.24 4.81 -23.19
N ASN A 152 0.24 5.58 -23.61
CA ASN A 152 0.20 6.21 -24.94
C ASN A 152 1.09 7.45 -25.06
N VAL A 153 1.48 8.05 -23.92
CA VAL A 153 2.28 9.28 -23.85
C VAL A 153 3.63 8.96 -23.19
N SER A 154 4.72 9.30 -23.88
CA SER A 154 6.06 9.18 -23.31
C SER A 154 6.38 10.35 -22.38
N LEU A 155 6.67 10.04 -21.12
CA LEU A 155 7.04 11.02 -20.09
C LEU A 155 8.57 11.12 -19.97
N HIS A 156 9.08 12.34 -19.83
CA HIS A 156 10.50 12.64 -19.68
C HIS A 156 10.76 13.34 -18.34
N PRO A 157 10.83 12.58 -17.22
CA PRO A 157 11.09 13.16 -15.92
C PRO A 157 12.57 13.46 -15.71
N ALA A 158 12.86 14.55 -15.01
CA ALA A 158 14.18 14.93 -14.53
C ALA A 158 14.15 15.20 -13.02
N LEU A 159 15.03 14.54 -12.27
CA LEU A 159 15.20 14.70 -10.83
C LEU A 159 16.39 15.64 -10.55
N LYS A 160 16.16 16.70 -9.77
CA LYS A 160 17.19 17.64 -9.35
C LYS A 160 17.24 17.69 -7.82
N ARG A 161 18.45 17.68 -7.25
CA ARG A 161 18.69 17.99 -5.83
C ARG A 161 18.51 19.48 -5.61
N ASP A 162 17.88 19.84 -4.50
CA ASP A 162 17.65 21.23 -4.12
C ASP A 162 17.61 21.38 -2.59
N GLU A 163 17.57 22.60 -2.12
CA GLU A 163 17.38 22.93 -0.71
C GLU A 163 16.19 23.86 -0.54
N LEU A 164 15.49 23.72 0.58
CA LEU A 164 14.39 24.60 0.94
C LEU A 164 14.91 26.02 1.14
N GLU A 165 14.35 26.98 0.39
CA GLU A 165 14.74 28.37 0.45
C GLU A 165 14.03 29.14 1.58
N GLY A 166 14.68 30.18 2.10
CA GLY A 166 14.05 31.20 2.94
C GLY A 166 13.79 30.83 4.39
N LYS A 167 14.23 29.66 4.86
CA LYS A 167 14.16 29.26 6.29
C LYS A 167 15.49 28.72 6.77
N THR A 168 15.89 29.10 7.98
CA THR A 168 16.98 28.43 8.67
C THR A 168 16.44 27.14 9.27
N PHE A 169 16.83 26.00 8.66
CA PHE A 169 16.47 24.68 9.18
C PHE A 169 17.53 24.21 10.17
N TRP A 170 17.06 23.62 11.26
CA TRP A 170 17.93 22.96 12.21
C TRP A 170 17.28 21.61 12.60
N PRO A 171 17.97 20.49 12.38
CA PRO A 171 19.26 20.34 11.66
C PRO A 171 19.18 20.69 10.16
N VAL A 172 20.30 21.11 9.57
CA VAL A 172 20.41 21.51 8.14
C VAL A 172 19.95 20.42 7.17
N GLU A 173 20.08 19.16 7.58
CA GLU A 173 19.63 18.00 6.81
C GLU A 173 18.16 18.08 6.42
N LEU A 174 17.30 18.70 7.23
CA LEU A 174 15.87 18.84 6.95
C LEU A 174 15.58 19.71 5.71
N ALA A 175 16.53 20.58 5.32
CA ALA A 175 16.40 21.42 4.12
C ALA A 175 16.56 20.64 2.80
N LYS A 176 17.10 19.41 2.83
CA LYS A 176 17.38 18.62 1.62
C LYS A 176 16.12 18.14 0.96
N VAL A 177 15.90 18.53 -0.29
CA VAL A 177 14.71 18.16 -1.08
C VAL A 177 15.09 17.72 -2.49
N PHE A 178 14.12 17.13 -3.19
CA PHE A 178 14.19 16.88 -4.62
C PHE A 178 13.12 17.68 -5.33
N ASN A 179 13.45 18.13 -6.55
CA ASN A 179 12.51 18.66 -7.51
C ASN A 179 12.38 17.70 -8.69
N ILE A 180 11.18 17.38 -9.09
CA ILE A 180 10.89 16.54 -10.26
C ILE A 180 10.18 17.39 -11.29
N LYS A 181 10.81 17.54 -12.45
CA LYS A 181 10.23 18.17 -13.64
C LYS A 181 9.93 17.09 -14.64
N THR A 182 8.67 17.00 -15.12
CA THR A 182 8.24 16.03 -16.13
C THR A 182 7.73 16.76 -17.36
N ASP A 183 8.45 16.60 -18.47
CA ASP A 183 8.06 17.13 -19.78
C ASP A 183 7.44 16.02 -20.64
N PHE A 184 6.47 16.36 -21.49
CA PHE A 184 5.94 15.46 -22.51
C PHE A 184 5.31 16.22 -23.69
N LEU A 185 5.20 15.52 -24.82
CA LEU A 185 4.46 15.96 -26.00
C LEU A 185 3.18 15.11 -26.10
N LEU A 186 2.02 15.76 -26.14
CA LEU A 186 0.73 15.10 -26.25
C LEU A 186 0.49 14.66 -27.71
N PRO A 187 0.22 13.37 -28.01
CA PRO A 187 -0.11 12.90 -29.35
C PRO A 187 -1.39 13.54 -29.91
N GLU A 188 -1.56 13.52 -31.25
CA GLU A 188 -2.67 14.17 -31.93
C GLU A 188 -4.05 13.59 -31.57
N ASP A 189 -4.09 12.32 -31.20
CA ASP A 189 -5.32 11.62 -30.79
C ASP A 189 -5.90 12.12 -29.46
N PHE A 190 -5.15 12.91 -28.69
CA PHE A 190 -5.59 13.45 -27.41
C PHE A 190 -5.84 14.95 -27.49
N TYR A 191 -6.88 15.43 -26.80
CA TYR A 191 -7.19 16.86 -26.70
C TYR A 191 -6.43 17.51 -25.53
N PRO A 192 -5.67 18.59 -25.78
CA PRO A 192 -4.89 19.27 -24.73
C PRO A 192 -5.71 19.73 -23.52
N THR A 193 -6.98 20.04 -23.73
CA THR A 193 -7.90 20.52 -22.70
C THR A 193 -8.30 19.45 -21.69
N TYR A 194 -8.09 18.17 -21.98
CA TYR A 194 -8.43 17.06 -21.10
C TYR A 194 -7.22 16.50 -20.34
N VAL A 195 -6.03 17.06 -20.56
CA VAL A 195 -4.89 16.74 -19.68
C VAL A 195 -5.21 17.24 -18.28
N ASP A 196 -5.27 16.35 -17.28
CA ASP A 196 -5.76 16.68 -15.94
C ASP A 196 -4.61 16.91 -14.95
N ARG A 197 -3.93 15.87 -14.53
CA ARG A 197 -2.91 15.95 -13.47
C ARG A 197 -1.77 14.97 -13.67
N LEU A 198 -0.70 15.22 -12.92
CA LEU A 198 0.41 14.29 -12.76
C LEU A 198 0.45 13.82 -11.30
N GLU A 199 0.52 12.51 -11.07
CA GLU A 199 0.76 11.93 -9.76
C GLU A 199 2.15 11.29 -9.71
N ILE A 200 2.88 11.55 -8.62
CA ILE A 200 4.20 10.98 -8.35
C ILE A 200 4.12 10.19 -7.06
N ILE A 201 4.41 8.89 -7.13
CA ILE A 201 4.42 8.00 -5.97
C ILE A 201 5.87 7.64 -5.66
N GLN A 202 6.32 7.98 -4.47
CA GLN A 202 7.66 7.62 -3.99
C GLN A 202 7.65 6.21 -3.42
N ASN A 203 8.50 5.33 -3.93
CA ASN A 203 8.57 3.92 -3.57
C ASN A 203 7.19 3.23 -3.76
N ARG A 204 6.65 2.62 -2.71
CA ARG A 204 5.30 2.01 -2.73
C ARG A 204 4.27 2.79 -1.92
N ASN A 205 4.53 4.07 -1.65
CA ASN A 205 3.69 4.89 -0.78
C ASN A 205 2.43 5.40 -1.52
N ILE A 206 1.56 4.48 -1.91
CA ILE A 206 0.35 4.72 -2.72
C ILE A 206 -0.68 5.63 -2.04
N TYR A 207 -0.60 5.77 -0.71
CA TYR A 207 -1.55 6.58 0.06
C TYR A 207 -1.16 8.05 0.15
N TYR A 208 0.10 8.41 -0.18
CA TYR A 208 0.61 9.78 -0.05
C TYR A 208 1.31 10.24 -1.34
N PRO A 209 0.59 10.27 -2.49
CA PRO A 209 1.17 10.72 -3.75
C PRO A 209 1.44 12.23 -3.74
N PHE A 210 2.44 12.66 -4.48
CA PHE A 210 2.60 14.08 -4.84
C PHE A 210 1.75 14.35 -6.08
N VAL A 211 0.70 15.16 -5.92
CA VAL A 211 -0.24 15.49 -7.00
C VAL A 211 0.03 16.89 -7.52
N ILE A 212 0.13 17.04 -8.83
CA ILE A 212 0.18 18.32 -9.53
C ILE A 212 -1.05 18.37 -10.45
N GLU A 213 -2.04 19.14 -10.07
CA GLU A 213 -3.26 19.31 -10.85
C GLU A 213 -3.04 20.26 -12.04
N ARG A 214 -3.91 20.18 -13.02
CA ARG A 214 -3.98 21.15 -14.10
C ARG A 214 -4.18 22.56 -13.52
N ASN A 215 -3.51 23.53 -14.12
CA ASN A 215 -3.48 24.92 -13.67
C ASN A 215 -2.83 25.17 -12.29
N ALA A 216 -2.17 24.15 -11.71
CA ALA A 216 -1.37 24.36 -10.51
C ALA A 216 -0.31 25.45 -10.76
N ASN A 217 -0.35 26.50 -9.94
CA ASN A 217 0.59 27.61 -9.99
C ASN A 217 0.98 28.05 -8.59
N THR A 218 1.51 27.12 -7.80
CA THR A 218 2.08 27.37 -6.48
C THR A 218 3.59 27.31 -6.55
N LEU A 219 4.28 27.71 -5.47
CA LEU A 219 5.75 27.59 -5.40
C LEU A 219 6.19 26.11 -5.52
N VAL A 220 5.41 25.18 -4.99
CA VAL A 220 5.76 23.76 -4.92
C VAL A 220 5.13 22.88 -5.99
N ARG A 221 4.07 23.34 -6.66
CA ARG A 221 3.36 22.62 -7.71
C ARG A 221 3.09 23.54 -8.88
N GLN A 222 3.60 23.21 -10.06
CA GLN A 222 3.45 24.05 -11.25
C GLN A 222 3.05 23.21 -12.46
N PHE A 223 2.09 23.71 -13.20
CA PHE A 223 1.68 23.24 -14.51
C PHE A 223 2.01 24.30 -15.56
N LYS A 224 2.55 23.89 -16.70
CA LYS A 224 2.80 24.75 -17.86
C LYS A 224 2.32 24.06 -19.11
N TRP A 225 1.61 24.81 -19.92
CA TRP A 225 1.22 24.43 -21.27
C TRP A 225 1.85 25.42 -22.24
N ASP A 226 2.92 24.98 -22.90
CA ASP A 226 3.73 25.79 -23.80
C ASP A 226 3.25 25.56 -25.24
N ALA A 227 2.04 26.01 -25.64
CA ALA A 227 1.49 25.83 -26.98
C ALA A 227 1.78 24.47 -27.67
N ASP A 228 1.26 24.22 -28.86
CA ASP A 228 1.62 23.02 -29.66
C ASP A 228 1.74 21.69 -28.95
N ARG A 229 0.85 21.41 -27.95
CA ARG A 229 0.74 20.12 -27.27
C ARG A 229 1.92 19.77 -26.35
N LYS A 230 2.79 20.73 -26.02
CA LYS A 230 3.91 20.55 -25.11
C LYS A 230 3.52 20.93 -23.69
N PHE A 231 3.76 20.05 -22.76
CA PHE A 231 3.39 20.20 -21.36
C PHE A 231 4.57 19.99 -20.43
N THR A 232 4.55 20.67 -19.30
CA THR A 232 5.51 20.52 -18.21
C THR A 232 4.77 20.52 -16.88
N TYR A 233 5.03 19.50 -16.05
CA TYR A 233 4.64 19.46 -14.65
C TYR A 233 5.88 19.55 -13.77
N ILE A 234 5.82 20.35 -12.70
CA ILE A 234 6.94 20.50 -11.75
C ILE A 234 6.41 20.28 -10.34
N ALA A 235 6.99 19.29 -9.65
CA ALA A 235 6.86 19.10 -8.22
C ALA A 235 8.16 19.54 -7.55
N ARG A 236 8.09 20.52 -6.64
CA ARG A 236 9.21 20.99 -5.85
C ARG A 236 9.08 20.55 -4.40
N ASP A 237 10.18 20.65 -3.67
CA ASP A 237 10.25 20.44 -2.23
C ASP A 237 9.77 19.06 -1.78
N ILE A 238 10.02 18.04 -2.63
CA ILE A 238 9.82 16.65 -2.26
C ILE A 238 10.89 16.29 -1.23
N GLN A 239 10.47 15.95 -0.02
CA GLN A 239 11.42 15.54 1.03
C GLN A 239 12.26 14.35 0.55
N ALA A 240 13.58 14.49 0.64
CA ALA A 240 14.49 13.46 0.20
C ALA A 240 14.31 12.17 1.02
N GLY A 241 14.13 12.31 2.34
CA GLY A 241 14.03 11.21 3.27
C GLY A 241 15.32 10.39 3.34
N LYS A 242 15.23 9.21 3.90
CA LYS A 242 16.33 8.26 4.01
C LYS A 242 15.84 6.86 3.61
N GLU A 243 16.75 5.92 3.35
CA GLU A 243 16.40 4.51 3.17
C GLU A 243 15.64 3.98 4.40
N TYR A 244 14.66 3.12 4.20
CA TYR A 244 13.87 2.55 5.29
C TYR A 244 14.71 1.72 6.26
N ARG A 245 14.23 1.53 7.49
CA ARG A 245 14.72 0.48 8.37
C ARG A 245 14.31 -0.86 7.78
N LYS A 246 15.06 -1.89 8.14
CA LYS A 246 14.80 -3.25 7.67
C LYS A 246 14.82 -4.23 8.83
N VAL A 247 13.78 -5.05 8.92
CA VAL A 247 13.75 -6.23 9.78
C VAL A 247 13.86 -7.48 8.93
N ASP A 248 14.79 -8.38 9.30
CA ASP A 248 15.00 -9.67 8.63
C ASP A 248 14.82 -10.80 9.64
N ILE A 249 13.65 -11.43 9.60
CA ILE A 249 13.24 -12.51 10.49
C ILE A 249 13.20 -13.88 9.78
N ARG A 250 13.92 -14.04 8.67
CA ARG A 250 13.96 -15.30 7.90
C ARG A 250 14.70 -16.42 8.59
N ASN A 251 15.70 -16.11 9.39
CA ASN A 251 16.59 -17.10 9.96
C ASN A 251 16.01 -17.73 11.22
N PHE A 252 15.58 -19.00 11.11
CA PHE A 252 15.00 -19.77 12.22
C PHE A 252 15.93 -19.86 13.44
N ASN A 253 17.24 -20.00 13.25
CA ASN A 253 18.18 -20.14 14.37
C ASN A 253 18.27 -18.90 15.26
N PHE A 254 17.99 -17.71 14.70
CA PHE A 254 17.97 -16.46 15.45
C PHE A 254 16.59 -16.07 15.97
N PHE A 255 15.55 -16.56 15.32
CA PHE A 255 14.16 -16.24 15.59
C PHE A 255 13.35 -17.54 15.73
N ALA A 256 13.81 -18.43 16.64
CA ALA A 256 13.20 -19.75 16.84
C ALA A 256 11.86 -19.66 17.60
N ASP A 257 11.73 -18.67 18.49
CA ASP A 257 10.55 -18.48 19.30
C ASP A 257 9.42 -17.83 18.51
N LYS A 258 8.19 -18.04 18.94
CA LYS A 258 7.01 -17.36 18.37
C LYS A 258 7.01 -15.85 18.64
N ASN A 259 7.52 -15.43 19.81
CA ASN A 259 7.63 -14.03 20.21
C ASN A 259 9.08 -13.56 20.06
N VAL A 260 9.33 -12.65 19.13
CA VAL A 260 10.67 -12.19 18.79
C VAL A 260 10.78 -10.67 18.79
N LYS A 261 11.98 -10.14 18.89
CA LYS A 261 12.27 -8.71 18.76
C LYS A 261 12.70 -8.42 17.32
N ALA A 262 12.24 -7.31 16.77
CA ALA A 262 12.57 -6.89 15.39
C ALA A 262 14.07 -6.77 15.17
N GLN A 263 14.80 -6.24 16.17
CA GLN A 263 16.25 -6.13 16.15
C GLN A 263 16.87 -6.98 17.27
N ARG A 264 18.02 -7.58 17.01
CA ARG A 264 18.73 -8.46 17.96
C ARG A 264 18.96 -7.80 19.32
N ASN A 265 19.35 -6.53 19.33
CA ASN A 265 19.57 -5.76 20.57
C ASN A 265 18.25 -5.36 21.25
N GLY A 266 17.11 -5.56 20.57
CA GLY A 266 15.77 -5.35 21.08
C GLY A 266 15.35 -3.89 21.29
N LEU A 267 16.23 -2.94 21.07
CA LEU A 267 15.95 -1.50 21.23
C LEU A 267 16.61 -0.72 20.10
N GLU A 268 15.85 0.14 19.48
CA GLU A 268 16.31 1.04 18.45
C GLU A 268 16.38 2.49 18.95
N PHE A 269 17.09 3.31 18.23
CA PHE A 269 17.24 4.74 18.46
C PHE A 269 16.94 5.53 17.18
N SER A 270 16.85 6.85 17.31
CA SER A 270 16.86 7.72 16.15
C SER A 270 18.11 7.44 15.30
N ARG A 271 17.94 7.36 13.99
CA ARG A 271 19.05 7.22 13.05
C ARG A 271 19.22 8.47 12.19
N PHE A 272 18.75 9.61 12.70
CA PHE A 272 18.78 10.89 11.97
C PHE A 272 20.14 11.18 11.37
N PHE A 273 21.21 11.02 12.16
CA PHE A 273 22.60 11.26 11.75
C PHE A 273 23.37 10.00 11.31
N LEU A 274 22.75 8.82 11.36
CA LEU A 274 23.41 7.58 10.99
C LEU A 274 23.30 7.32 9.49
N ASN A 275 24.26 6.59 8.92
CA ASN A 275 24.14 6.12 7.55
C ASN A 275 23.04 5.07 7.44
N ALA A 276 22.25 5.13 6.37
CA ALA A 276 21.25 4.13 6.06
C ALA A 276 21.86 2.96 5.28
N GLY A 277 21.34 1.75 5.53
CA GLY A 277 21.63 0.57 4.72
C GLY A 277 20.82 0.54 3.42
N ASN A 278 20.95 -0.53 2.65
CA ASN A 278 20.05 -0.77 1.52
C ASN A 278 18.72 -1.32 2.01
N ASP A 279 17.63 -0.77 1.50
CA ASP A 279 16.26 -1.22 1.73
C ASP A 279 15.66 -1.96 0.50
N LEU A 280 14.38 -2.27 0.55
CA LEU A 280 13.59 -2.86 -0.53
C LEU A 280 12.69 -1.81 -1.23
N ASN A 281 12.95 -0.52 -1.06
CA ASN A 281 12.13 0.60 -1.52
C ASN A 281 10.66 0.50 -1.05
N GLY A 282 10.46 0.18 0.24
CA GLY A 282 9.15 0.09 0.86
C GLY A 282 8.43 -1.24 0.63
N ASN A 283 9.16 -2.30 0.38
CA ASN A 283 8.57 -3.60 0.14
C ASN A 283 8.89 -4.64 1.23
N LYS A 284 8.38 -5.86 1.01
CA LYS A 284 8.58 -7.05 1.83
C LYS A 284 8.89 -8.26 0.96
N ILE A 285 9.52 -9.26 1.55
CA ILE A 285 9.76 -10.57 0.92
C ILE A 285 9.42 -11.63 1.95
N TYR A 286 8.42 -12.45 1.69
CA TYR A 286 8.09 -13.61 2.51
C TYR A 286 9.01 -14.77 2.15
N MET A 287 9.73 -15.27 3.13
CA MET A 287 10.65 -16.40 2.98
C MET A 287 11.04 -16.96 4.33
N ASP A 288 11.17 -18.25 4.41
CA ASP A 288 11.89 -18.99 5.46
C ASP A 288 13.13 -19.63 4.84
N PHE A 289 14.25 -19.68 5.57
CA PHE A 289 15.47 -20.35 5.05
C PHE A 289 15.43 -21.87 5.13
N LYS A 290 14.53 -22.39 5.95
CA LYS A 290 14.47 -23.82 6.26
C LYS A 290 13.26 -24.51 5.63
N GLU A 291 12.13 -23.84 5.66
CA GLU A 291 10.84 -24.42 5.26
C GLU A 291 10.34 -23.80 3.93
N PRO A 292 9.63 -24.57 3.08
CA PRO A 292 9.06 -24.08 1.84
C PRO A 292 7.98 -23.01 2.06
N TYR A 293 7.29 -23.03 3.21
CA TYR A 293 6.28 -22.06 3.59
C TYR A 293 6.72 -21.33 4.86
N ALA A 294 6.65 -20.01 4.81
CA ALA A 294 7.00 -19.16 5.95
C ALA A 294 5.88 -19.15 7.01
N THR A 295 6.22 -19.40 8.27
CA THR A 295 5.30 -19.30 9.42
C THR A 295 5.18 -17.87 9.93
N TYR A 296 4.30 -17.65 10.91
CA TYR A 296 4.03 -16.34 11.52
C TYR A 296 4.71 -16.20 12.88
N LEU A 297 5.22 -15.02 13.16
CA LEU A 297 5.86 -14.63 14.41
C LEU A 297 5.21 -13.39 14.98
N ASN A 298 5.16 -13.26 16.30
CA ASN A 298 4.84 -12.01 16.97
C ASN A 298 6.12 -11.18 17.10
N VAL A 299 6.22 -10.10 16.34
CA VAL A 299 7.44 -9.29 16.26
C VAL A 299 7.25 -7.99 17.05
N THR A 300 8.10 -7.80 18.06
CA THR A 300 8.11 -6.60 18.88
C THR A 300 9.10 -5.58 18.32
N PHE A 301 8.61 -4.43 17.94
CA PHE A 301 9.37 -3.24 17.57
C PHE A 301 9.49 -2.34 18.78
N SER A 302 10.68 -1.82 19.06
CA SER A 302 10.91 -0.95 20.22
C SER A 302 11.91 0.15 19.89
N ILE A 303 11.56 1.41 20.19
CA ILE A 303 12.43 2.56 19.97
C ILE A 303 12.49 3.45 21.21
N ARG A 304 13.67 4.00 21.49
CA ARG A 304 13.85 5.11 22.43
C ARG A 304 14.15 6.37 21.63
N PRO A 305 13.19 7.30 21.48
CA PRO A 305 13.40 8.57 20.80
C PRO A 305 14.29 9.51 21.65
N PRO A 306 14.77 10.63 21.09
CA PRO A 306 15.31 11.75 21.86
C PRO A 306 14.29 12.27 22.87
N GLU A 307 14.79 12.80 24.00
CA GLU A 307 13.94 13.27 25.12
C GLU A 307 13.01 14.44 24.75
N GLU A 308 13.39 15.24 23.76
CA GLU A 308 12.59 16.35 23.24
C GLU A 308 11.33 15.93 22.48
N ILE A 309 11.22 14.65 22.08
CA ILE A 309 10.04 14.16 21.37
C ILE A 309 8.97 13.74 22.37
N LYS A 310 7.89 14.53 22.43
CA LYS A 310 6.75 14.29 23.35
C LYS A 310 5.50 13.75 22.65
N SER A 311 5.44 13.84 21.33
CA SER A 311 4.33 13.35 20.52
C SER A 311 4.31 11.81 20.45
N ASP A 312 3.22 11.26 19.95
CA ASP A 312 3.05 9.83 19.73
C ASP A 312 3.98 9.32 18.64
N ILE A 313 4.31 8.04 18.69
CA ILE A 313 5.11 7.36 17.66
C ILE A 313 4.27 6.24 17.04
N PHE A 314 4.27 6.20 15.72
CA PHE A 314 3.58 5.19 14.92
C PHE A 314 4.58 4.35 14.15
N LEU A 315 4.27 3.05 14.03
CA LEU A 315 5.02 2.13 13.18
C LEU A 315 4.34 2.04 11.82
N VAL A 316 5.08 2.33 10.75
CA VAL A 316 4.62 2.13 9.38
C VAL A 316 5.61 1.27 8.62
N GLY A 317 5.12 0.47 7.67
CA GLY A 317 6.00 -0.40 6.89
C GLY A 317 5.28 -1.15 5.78
N ALA A 318 6.00 -2.04 5.13
CA ALA A 318 5.46 -2.86 4.05
C ALA A 318 4.30 -3.78 4.50
N PHE A 319 4.14 -4.02 5.80
CA PHE A 319 3.05 -4.81 6.38
C PHE A 319 1.70 -4.07 6.41
N ASN A 320 1.70 -2.73 6.48
CA ASN A 320 0.50 -1.89 6.45
C ASN A 320 0.52 -0.87 5.29
N SER A 321 1.33 -1.12 4.24
CA SER A 321 1.48 -0.25 3.08
C SER A 321 1.86 1.20 3.44
N PHE A 322 2.63 1.38 4.50
CA PHE A 322 3.06 2.67 5.05
C PHE A 322 1.91 3.61 5.45
N GLN A 323 0.74 3.08 5.75
CA GLN A 323 -0.37 3.88 6.25
C GLN A 323 -0.16 4.24 7.72
N LEU A 324 -0.45 5.49 8.05
CA LEU A 324 -0.59 5.94 9.43
C LEU A 324 -1.98 5.53 9.94
N LEU A 325 -2.02 4.55 10.82
CA LEU A 325 -3.25 3.96 11.36
C LEU A 325 -3.16 3.91 12.89
N PRO A 326 -4.25 4.20 13.62
CA PRO A 326 -4.26 4.22 15.09
C PRO A 326 -3.79 2.90 15.74
N GLU A 327 -4.12 1.76 15.14
CA GLU A 327 -3.72 0.43 15.63
C GLU A 327 -2.21 0.16 15.56
N TYR A 328 -1.44 1.00 14.85
CA TYR A 328 0.02 0.94 14.78
C TYR A 328 0.72 1.99 15.66
N LYS A 329 -0.01 2.63 16.58
CA LYS A 329 0.56 3.49 17.62
C LYS A 329 1.36 2.68 18.61
N LEU A 330 2.56 3.12 18.96
CA LEU A 330 3.41 2.47 19.96
C LEU A 330 2.98 2.87 21.38
N ASN A 331 3.02 1.88 22.28
CA ASN A 331 2.81 2.11 23.70
C ASN A 331 4.10 2.65 24.34
N ASN A 332 3.99 3.71 25.13
CA ASN A 332 5.11 4.30 25.84
C ASN A 332 5.23 3.67 27.25
N ASP A 333 6.37 3.06 27.54
CA ASP A 333 6.75 2.62 28.89
C ASP A 333 8.10 3.24 29.26
N ASN A 334 8.07 4.22 30.15
CA ASN A 334 9.26 4.92 30.66
C ASN A 334 10.21 5.45 29.56
N GLY A 335 9.66 6.02 28.48
CA GLY A 335 10.42 6.56 27.35
C GLY A 335 10.88 5.53 26.33
N ILE A 336 10.46 4.29 26.48
CA ILE A 336 10.59 3.24 25.46
C ILE A 336 9.22 3.04 24.82
N PHE A 337 9.15 3.30 23.54
CA PHE A 337 7.95 3.10 22.74
C PHE A 337 8.00 1.74 22.07
N SER A 338 6.96 0.91 22.20
CA SER A 338 6.95 -0.43 21.63
C SER A 338 5.58 -0.87 21.14
N ILE A 339 5.58 -1.78 20.16
CA ILE A 339 4.40 -2.46 19.64
C ILE A 339 4.77 -3.86 19.21
N THR A 340 3.87 -4.82 19.40
CA THR A 340 4.01 -6.20 18.91
C THR A 340 2.95 -6.46 17.85
N ILE A 341 3.39 -6.88 16.66
CA ILE A 341 2.50 -7.20 15.54
C ILE A 341 2.80 -8.60 14.97
N PRO A 342 1.77 -9.34 14.52
CA PRO A 342 1.97 -10.63 13.86
C PRO A 342 2.52 -10.41 12.43
N LEU A 343 3.65 -11.00 12.11
CA LEU A 343 4.27 -10.94 10.79
C LEU A 343 4.61 -12.35 10.29
N LYS A 344 4.35 -12.60 9.00
CA LYS A 344 4.86 -13.77 8.30
C LYS A 344 6.39 -13.68 8.23
N ARG A 345 7.11 -14.78 8.43
CA ARG A 345 8.57 -14.80 8.37
C ARG A 345 9.07 -14.24 7.03
N GLY A 346 10.04 -13.32 7.07
CA GLY A 346 10.47 -12.60 5.87
C GLY A 346 11.41 -11.43 6.15
N ILE A 347 11.49 -10.54 5.17
CA ILE A 347 12.14 -9.22 5.27
C ILE A 347 11.08 -8.15 5.06
N TYR A 348 11.16 -7.08 5.83
CA TYR A 348 10.24 -5.94 5.71
C TYR A 348 10.98 -4.62 5.87
N ASP A 349 10.64 -3.69 4.99
CA ASP A 349 10.98 -2.28 5.19
C ASP A 349 9.94 -1.63 6.11
N TYR A 350 10.43 -0.76 7.01
CA TYR A 350 9.59 -0.02 7.95
C TYR A 350 10.26 1.28 8.39
N GLN A 351 9.51 2.14 9.05
CA GLN A 351 10.01 3.32 9.73
C GLN A 351 9.11 3.73 10.89
N TYR A 352 9.62 4.60 11.74
CA TYR A 352 8.87 5.25 12.80
C TYR A 352 8.49 6.65 12.37
N VAL A 353 7.24 7.04 12.63
CA VAL A 353 6.72 8.37 12.32
C VAL A 353 6.25 9.02 13.62
N VAL A 354 6.67 10.26 13.85
CA VAL A 354 6.18 11.07 14.98
C VAL A 354 4.93 11.79 14.50
N ALA A 355 3.84 11.68 15.26
CA ALA A 355 2.59 12.37 14.92
C ALA A 355 1.76 12.59 16.19
N ASP A 356 0.74 13.44 16.09
CA ASP A 356 -0.23 13.64 17.14
C ASP A 356 -1.54 12.94 16.78
N GLU A 357 -2.19 12.32 17.76
CA GLU A 357 -3.53 11.75 17.61
C GLU A 357 -4.55 12.67 18.27
N SER A 358 -5.51 13.17 17.51
CA SER A 358 -6.60 14.00 18.00
C SER A 358 -7.92 13.56 17.38
N ASN A 359 -8.93 13.27 18.23
CA ASN A 359 -10.26 12.83 17.79
C ASN A 359 -10.23 11.63 16.78
N SER A 360 -9.34 10.68 17.01
CA SER A 360 -9.09 9.52 16.12
C SER A 360 -8.52 9.88 14.75
N GLU A 361 -8.09 11.11 14.53
CA GLU A 361 -7.33 11.53 13.36
C GLU A 361 -5.86 11.68 13.72
N ILE A 362 -4.98 11.25 12.84
CA ILE A 362 -3.53 11.40 12.99
C ILE A 362 -3.12 12.64 12.20
N ILE A 363 -2.58 13.61 12.91
CA ILE A 363 -2.20 14.93 12.40
C ILE A 363 -0.71 15.22 12.66
N ASN A 364 -0.17 16.25 12.02
CA ASN A 364 1.19 16.74 12.24
C ASN A 364 2.28 15.66 12.06
N ALA A 365 2.11 14.75 11.08
CA ALA A 365 3.03 13.65 10.86
C ALA A 365 4.42 14.14 10.40
N ASP A 366 5.45 13.85 11.19
CA ASP A 366 6.86 14.05 10.84
C ASP A 366 7.52 12.70 10.53
N TRP A 367 7.84 12.52 9.27
CA TRP A 367 8.46 11.32 8.71
C TRP A 367 9.99 11.31 8.81
N LEU A 368 10.60 12.43 9.20
CA LEU A 368 12.04 12.64 9.11
C LEU A 368 12.74 12.66 10.46
N ILE A 369 12.10 13.15 11.50
CA ILE A 369 12.76 13.48 12.78
C ILE A 369 13.46 12.28 13.44
N LEU A 370 12.92 11.07 13.31
CA LEU A 370 13.55 9.84 13.81
C LEU A 370 14.42 9.13 12.77
N GLU A 371 14.19 9.40 11.48
CA GLU A 371 14.79 8.67 10.39
C GLU A 371 15.92 9.44 9.69
N GLY A 372 15.78 10.76 9.63
CA GLY A 372 16.73 11.65 8.94
C GLY A 372 16.38 11.90 7.48
N ASN A 373 17.21 12.73 6.85
CA ASN A 373 16.98 13.23 5.50
C ASN A 373 18.32 13.35 4.75
N THR A 374 18.40 12.83 3.53
CA THR A 374 19.66 12.83 2.75
C THR A 374 19.40 12.72 1.25
N TRP A 375 20.20 13.40 0.44
CA TRP A 375 20.18 13.18 -1.02
C TRP A 375 20.79 11.84 -1.46
N ASN A 376 21.54 11.17 -0.58
CA ASN A 376 22.18 9.89 -0.86
C ASN A 376 21.24 8.69 -0.61
N ASN A 377 19.99 8.81 -1.04
CA ASN A 377 19.01 7.73 -1.03
C ASN A 377 18.81 7.15 -2.43
N LYS A 378 18.26 5.94 -2.51
CA LYS A 378 17.99 5.21 -3.76
C LYS A 378 16.49 5.05 -3.99
N LYS A 379 15.71 6.10 -3.70
CA LYS A 379 14.26 6.04 -3.86
C LYS A 379 13.85 5.95 -5.32
N VAL A 380 12.71 5.29 -5.54
CA VAL A 380 12.07 5.13 -6.84
C VAL A 380 10.84 6.04 -6.88
N TYR A 381 10.59 6.64 -8.03
CA TYR A 381 9.41 7.48 -8.26
C TYR A 381 8.63 6.92 -9.44
N ASP A 382 7.40 6.47 -9.18
CA ASP A 382 6.43 6.08 -10.20
C ASP A 382 5.59 7.30 -10.57
N ILE A 383 5.53 7.67 -11.84
CA ILE A 383 4.93 8.91 -12.35
C ILE A 383 3.82 8.57 -13.32
N PHE A 384 2.61 9.05 -13.03
CA PHE A 384 1.39 8.80 -13.78
C PHE A 384 0.81 10.08 -14.33
N LEU A 385 0.50 10.12 -15.62
CA LEU A 385 -0.21 11.22 -16.29
C LEU A 385 -1.67 10.84 -16.48
N TYR A 386 -2.56 11.67 -15.95
CA TYR A 386 -4.00 11.49 -16.04
C TYR A 386 -4.62 12.40 -17.10
N TYR A 387 -5.69 11.89 -17.69
CA TYR A 387 -6.44 12.50 -18.76
C TYR A 387 -7.94 12.28 -18.51
N ASP A 388 -8.74 13.33 -18.61
CA ASP A 388 -10.20 13.26 -18.50
C ASP A 388 -10.76 12.69 -19.80
N GLU A 389 -10.91 11.36 -19.87
CA GLU A 389 -11.44 10.67 -21.05
C GLU A 389 -12.95 10.94 -21.17
N PRO A 390 -13.43 11.60 -22.25
CA PRO A 390 -14.84 11.95 -22.39
C PRO A 390 -15.74 10.77 -22.78
N ASN A 391 -15.16 9.68 -23.30
CA ASN A 391 -15.91 8.51 -23.69
C ASN A 391 -16.36 7.71 -22.46
N PHE A 392 -17.28 6.76 -22.67
CA PHE A 392 -17.80 5.87 -21.62
C PHE A 392 -18.38 6.60 -20.40
N GLY A 393 -19.02 7.77 -20.63
CA GLY A 393 -19.62 8.57 -19.57
C GLY A 393 -18.64 9.44 -18.78
N GLY A 394 -17.39 9.51 -19.23
CA GLY A 394 -16.30 10.28 -18.59
C GLY A 394 -15.59 9.50 -17.48
N TYR A 395 -14.26 9.46 -17.55
CA TYR A 395 -13.44 8.84 -16.50
C TYR A 395 -11.99 9.32 -16.54
N GLU A 396 -11.26 9.13 -15.45
CA GLU A 396 -9.86 9.51 -15.32
C GLU A 396 -8.96 8.38 -15.82
N ARG A 397 -8.46 8.55 -17.05
CA ARG A 397 -7.59 7.61 -17.74
C ARG A 397 -6.12 7.91 -17.47
N ILE A 398 -5.30 6.89 -17.20
CA ILE A 398 -3.84 7.03 -17.17
C ILE A 398 -3.31 6.82 -18.58
N ILE A 399 -2.81 7.88 -19.22
CA ILE A 399 -2.29 7.86 -20.59
C ILE A 399 -0.77 7.81 -20.68
N GLY A 400 -0.06 8.08 -19.58
CA GLY A 400 1.39 8.00 -19.52
C GLY A 400 1.87 7.48 -18.17
N TYR A 401 2.90 6.64 -18.22
CA TYR A 401 3.56 6.10 -17.03
C TYR A 401 5.05 5.97 -17.27
N THR A 402 5.81 6.33 -16.28
CA THR A 402 7.26 6.09 -16.25
C THR A 402 7.75 5.92 -14.84
N ARG A 403 8.88 5.24 -14.69
CA ARG A 403 9.57 5.09 -13.42
C ARG A 403 10.94 5.74 -13.50
N LEU A 404 11.19 6.70 -12.63
CA LEU A 404 12.54 7.15 -12.40
C LEU A 404 13.30 6.04 -11.67
N PRO A 405 14.40 5.55 -12.26
CA PRO A 405 15.26 4.58 -11.62
C PRO A 405 15.86 5.19 -10.34
N ARG A 406 16.39 4.32 -9.49
CA ARG A 406 17.24 4.73 -8.37
C ARG A 406 18.26 5.74 -8.86
N VAL A 407 18.41 6.84 -8.14
CA VAL A 407 19.49 7.82 -8.43
C VAL A 407 20.81 7.06 -8.31
N GLU A 408 21.37 6.66 -9.44
CA GLU A 408 22.72 6.09 -9.48
C GLU A 408 23.71 7.16 -9.02
N ARG A 409 24.70 6.76 -8.23
CA ARG A 409 25.75 7.64 -7.70
C ARG A 409 26.72 8.08 -8.77
#